data_e26993d3634ae4983f04ee5cc583d02a
#
_entry.id   e26993d3634ae4983f04ee5cc583d02a
#
_cell.length_a   1.000
_cell.length_b   1.000
_cell.length_c   1.000
_cell.angle_alpha   90.00
_cell.angle_beta   90.00
_cell.angle_gamma   90.00
#
_symmetry.space_group_name_H-M   'P 1'
#
loop_
_entity.id
_entity.type
_entity.pdbx_description
1 polymer ?
#
loop_
_entity_poly.entity_id
_entity_poly.type
_entity_poly.pdbx_seq_one_letter_code
_entity_poly.pdbx_strand_id
1 'polypeptide(L)'
;MPKDIQKYFKSYLKDKDSLKIIKSNTKEYNLIMGLLNTYGVLSYDKFYEMFNNIISCDKEYLFDRLTILNNFYGEFELYFSKKEKYVCNKAILKEKGIQLKDIKKYVNKKSNYKTFSSKELTSMFSYKYMSKFKSFKKMLSFVKKNYYLDEKDIRVFYKYVIIPYLNDVQIDNPTKEDNLSKNIDKYFEYKNEKHKNKFMDLVKGIINEAPMWKYNGYSEIEKEKGIVWNK
;
A
#
# COMPACT_ATOMS: atom_id res chain seq x y z
N MET A 1 17.77 -3.15 -23.11
CA MET A 1 18.20 -1.73 -23.03
C MET A 1 19.51 -1.58 -23.79
N PRO A 2 19.66 -0.63 -24.73
CA PRO A 2 20.86 -0.36 -25.49
C PRO A 2 22.10 -0.14 -24.60
N LYS A 3 23.30 -0.54 -25.07
CA LYS A 3 24.53 -0.50 -24.25
C LYS A 3 24.96 0.91 -23.85
N ASP A 4 24.73 1.88 -24.70
CA ASP A 4 24.98 3.31 -24.47
C ASP A 4 24.10 3.86 -23.35
N ILE A 5 22.81 3.52 -23.35
CA ILE A 5 21.87 3.87 -22.30
C ILE A 5 22.29 3.22 -20.96
N GLN A 6 22.71 1.94 -20.99
CA GLN A 6 23.23 1.29 -19.78
C GLN A 6 24.47 1.97 -19.22
N LYS A 7 25.39 2.41 -20.11
CA LYS A 7 26.60 3.13 -19.72
C LYS A 7 26.25 4.48 -19.09
N TYR A 8 25.33 5.22 -19.72
CA TYR A 8 24.82 6.49 -19.18
C TYR A 8 24.21 6.33 -17.79
N PHE A 9 23.31 5.35 -17.61
CA PHE A 9 22.72 5.09 -16.30
C PHE A 9 23.77 4.71 -15.25
N LYS A 10 24.77 3.90 -15.61
CA LYS A 10 25.86 3.55 -14.69
C LYS A 10 26.70 4.76 -14.28
N SER A 11 26.93 5.72 -15.16
CA SER A 11 27.64 6.96 -14.83
C SER A 11 26.79 7.87 -13.95
N TYR A 12 25.50 8.02 -14.28
CA TYR A 12 24.55 8.80 -13.52
C TYR A 12 24.40 8.29 -12.08
N LEU A 13 24.35 6.96 -11.88
CA LEU A 13 24.29 6.33 -10.57
C LEU A 13 25.58 6.43 -9.74
N LYS A 14 26.70 6.90 -10.34
CA LYS A 14 27.95 7.18 -9.62
C LYS A 14 28.07 8.64 -9.19
N ASP A 15 27.32 9.52 -9.80
CA ASP A 15 27.31 10.94 -9.47
C ASP A 15 26.58 11.19 -8.14
N LYS A 16 27.25 11.90 -7.22
CA LYS A 16 26.72 12.15 -5.87
C LYS A 16 25.44 13.00 -5.87
N ASP A 17 25.35 13.98 -6.75
CA ASP A 17 24.20 14.88 -6.80
C ASP A 17 23.00 14.18 -7.44
N SER A 18 23.24 13.39 -8.49
CA SER A 18 22.23 12.49 -9.07
C SER A 18 21.68 11.50 -8.05
N LEU A 19 22.54 10.92 -7.20
CA LEU A 19 22.11 10.03 -6.14
C LEU A 19 21.27 10.73 -5.06
N LYS A 20 21.57 12.00 -4.74
CA LYS A 20 20.73 12.79 -3.82
C LYS A 20 19.35 13.02 -4.41
N ILE A 21 19.26 13.39 -5.69
CA ILE A 21 18.01 13.60 -6.41
C ILE A 21 17.18 12.31 -6.42
N ILE A 22 17.79 11.18 -6.78
CA ILE A 22 17.13 9.87 -6.78
C ILE A 22 16.58 9.53 -5.39
N LYS A 23 17.36 9.72 -4.33
CA LYS A 23 16.93 9.46 -2.95
C LYS A 23 15.77 10.35 -2.53
N SER A 24 15.81 11.65 -2.86
CA SER A 24 14.73 12.58 -2.59
C SER A 24 13.45 12.16 -3.31
N ASN A 25 13.53 11.94 -4.61
CA ASN A 25 12.41 11.51 -5.44
C ASN A 25 11.80 10.18 -4.94
N THR A 26 12.65 9.24 -4.56
CA THR A 26 12.21 7.96 -4.00
C THR A 26 11.49 8.15 -2.65
N LYS A 27 12.00 9.04 -1.80
CA LYS A 27 11.36 9.36 -0.52
C LYS A 27 9.97 10.00 -0.72
N GLU A 28 9.86 10.96 -1.63
CA GLU A 28 8.60 11.61 -1.98
C GLU A 28 7.59 10.59 -2.51
N TYR A 29 8.01 9.78 -3.49
CA TYR A 29 7.15 8.72 -4.06
C TYR A 29 6.68 7.72 -3.00
N ASN A 30 7.59 7.25 -2.15
CA ASN A 30 7.24 6.34 -1.06
C ASN A 30 6.28 6.97 -0.04
N LEU A 31 6.40 8.26 0.22
CA LEU A 31 5.46 8.98 1.08
C LEU A 31 4.07 9.10 0.43
N ILE A 32 4.02 9.45 -0.85
CA ILE A 32 2.77 9.51 -1.63
C ILE A 32 2.05 8.15 -1.56
N MET A 33 2.78 7.08 -1.92
CA MET A 33 2.23 5.73 -1.89
C MET A 33 1.87 5.28 -0.47
N GLY A 34 2.66 5.67 0.51
CA GLY A 34 2.38 5.39 1.93
C GLY A 34 1.07 5.99 2.41
N LEU A 35 0.81 7.25 2.08
CA LEU A 35 -0.46 7.93 2.38
C LEU A 35 -1.63 7.22 1.68
N LEU A 36 -1.50 6.92 0.40
CA LEU A 36 -2.55 6.27 -0.37
C LEU A 36 -2.79 4.81 0.03
N ASN A 37 -1.74 4.09 0.36
CA ASN A 37 -1.86 2.73 0.89
C ASN A 37 -2.57 2.72 2.26
N THR A 38 -2.33 3.76 3.07
CA THR A 38 -2.91 3.86 4.42
C THR A 38 -4.37 4.29 4.41
N TYR A 39 -4.73 5.26 3.56
CA TYR A 39 -6.04 5.93 3.61
C TYR A 39 -6.89 5.73 2.36
N GLY A 40 -6.34 5.16 1.30
CA GLY A 40 -7.03 4.85 0.04
C GLY A 40 -7.33 6.06 -0.81
N VAL A 41 -8.16 6.95 -0.31
CA VAL A 41 -8.57 8.21 -0.96
C VAL A 41 -8.45 9.35 0.02
N LEU A 42 -7.87 10.45 -0.44
CA LEU A 42 -7.81 11.71 0.31
C LEU A 42 -8.26 12.86 -0.60
N SER A 43 -8.98 13.84 -0.03
CA SER A 43 -9.10 15.12 -0.71
C SER A 43 -7.71 15.73 -0.91
N TYR A 44 -7.52 16.48 -1.98
CA TYR A 44 -6.21 17.07 -2.27
C TYR A 44 -5.70 17.95 -1.12
N ASP A 45 -6.61 18.70 -0.47
CA ASP A 45 -6.24 19.55 0.66
C ASP A 45 -5.75 18.73 1.85
N LYS A 46 -6.43 17.62 2.17
CA LYS A 46 -6.01 16.74 3.26
C LYS A 46 -4.73 15.99 2.92
N PHE A 47 -4.57 15.55 1.66
CA PHE A 47 -3.35 14.95 1.17
C PHE A 47 -2.16 15.92 1.30
N TYR A 48 -2.33 17.17 0.86
CA TYR A 48 -1.32 18.22 0.98
C TYR A 48 -0.94 18.47 2.44
N GLU A 49 -1.93 18.64 3.32
CA GLU A 49 -1.69 18.82 4.76
C GLU A 49 -0.80 17.70 5.33
N MET A 50 -1.18 16.45 5.08
CA MET A 50 -0.44 15.28 5.59
C MET A 50 0.96 15.15 4.97
N PHE A 51 1.10 15.45 3.69
CA PHE A 51 2.39 15.42 3.00
C PHE A 51 3.30 16.52 3.48
N ASN A 52 2.79 17.75 3.55
CA ASN A 52 3.54 18.95 3.94
C ASN A 52 4.04 18.91 5.39
N ASN A 53 3.33 18.22 6.28
CA ASN A 53 3.79 17.95 7.65
C ASN A 53 5.07 17.09 7.71
N ILE A 54 5.44 16.44 6.61
CA ILE A 54 6.60 15.52 6.54
C ILE A 54 7.66 16.04 5.58
N ILE A 55 7.23 16.54 4.42
CA ILE A 55 8.09 17.15 3.38
C ILE A 55 7.48 18.50 3.06
N SER A 56 8.13 19.57 3.54
CA SER A 56 7.66 20.93 3.30
C SER A 56 7.75 21.28 1.82
N CYS A 57 6.62 21.70 1.23
CA CYS A 57 6.53 22.19 -0.13
C CYS A 57 5.26 23.05 -0.28
N ASP A 58 5.15 23.83 -1.36
CA ASP A 58 3.89 24.48 -1.71
C ASP A 58 2.92 23.53 -2.44
N LYS A 59 1.65 23.95 -2.52
CA LYS A 59 0.59 23.14 -3.13
C LYS A 59 0.80 22.93 -4.63
N GLU A 60 1.32 23.92 -5.32
CA GLU A 60 1.51 23.90 -6.77
C GLU A 60 2.61 22.90 -7.14
N TYR A 61 3.73 22.97 -6.43
CA TYR A 61 4.80 21.98 -6.56
C TYR A 61 4.28 20.54 -6.36
N LEU A 62 3.52 20.30 -5.29
CA LEU A 62 3.00 18.96 -5.02
C LEU A 62 2.03 18.48 -6.11
N PHE A 63 1.21 19.39 -6.65
CA PHE A 63 0.30 19.08 -7.75
C PHE A 63 1.04 18.63 -9.00
N ASP A 64 2.04 19.41 -9.42
CA ASP A 64 2.88 19.09 -10.57
C ASP A 64 3.63 17.77 -10.37
N ARG A 65 4.13 17.57 -9.16
CA ARG A 65 4.83 16.36 -8.77
C ARG A 65 3.95 15.12 -8.84
N LEU A 66 2.72 15.20 -8.33
CA LEU A 66 1.74 14.13 -8.45
C LEU A 66 1.42 13.82 -9.91
N THR A 67 1.23 14.83 -10.74
CA THR A 67 0.93 14.68 -12.17
C THR A 67 2.07 13.95 -12.89
N ILE A 68 3.32 14.37 -12.66
CA ILE A 68 4.49 13.73 -13.23
C ILE A 68 4.60 12.28 -12.79
N LEU A 69 4.49 12.02 -11.49
CA LEU A 69 4.65 10.67 -10.94
C LEU A 69 3.51 9.73 -11.38
N ASN A 70 2.29 10.24 -11.51
CA ASN A 70 1.18 9.46 -12.03
C ASN A 70 1.42 9.02 -13.48
N ASN A 71 1.91 9.93 -14.33
CA ASN A 71 2.24 9.62 -15.72
C ASN A 71 3.37 8.60 -15.85
N PHE A 72 4.34 8.59 -14.93
CA PHE A 72 5.48 7.67 -14.95
C PHE A 72 5.17 6.30 -14.38
N TYR A 73 4.51 6.24 -13.22
CA TYR A 73 4.33 4.99 -12.47
C TYR A 73 2.92 4.43 -12.58
N GLY A 74 1.91 5.31 -12.72
CA GLY A 74 0.51 4.90 -12.84
C GLY A 74 -0.02 4.08 -11.67
N GLU A 75 0.56 4.24 -10.46
CA GLU A 75 0.20 3.47 -9.25
C GLU A 75 -0.91 4.14 -8.44
N PHE A 76 -1.28 5.35 -8.77
CA PHE A 76 -2.39 6.11 -8.18
C PHE A 76 -3.11 6.90 -9.26
N GLU A 77 -4.22 7.53 -8.91
CA GLU A 77 -5.01 8.33 -9.83
C GLU A 77 -5.36 9.68 -9.22
N LEU A 78 -5.49 10.66 -10.11
CA LEU A 78 -5.89 12.01 -9.79
C LEU A 78 -7.28 12.28 -10.34
N TYR A 79 -8.23 12.55 -9.44
CA TYR A 79 -9.56 12.99 -9.83
C TYR A 79 -9.71 14.49 -9.58
N PHE A 80 -9.95 15.25 -10.64
CA PHE A 80 -10.15 16.68 -10.55
C PHE A 80 -11.44 17.09 -11.25
N SER A 81 -12.27 17.81 -10.53
CA SER A 81 -13.44 18.50 -11.04
C SER A 81 -13.39 19.99 -10.64
N LYS A 82 -14.34 20.79 -11.15
CA LYS A 82 -14.43 22.22 -10.76
C LYS A 82 -14.61 22.42 -9.24
N LYS A 83 -15.19 21.43 -8.55
CA LYS A 83 -15.56 21.55 -7.11
C LYS A 83 -14.74 20.68 -6.18
N GLU A 84 -14.17 19.58 -6.67
CA GLU A 84 -13.58 18.55 -5.83
C GLU A 84 -12.31 17.98 -6.48
N LYS A 85 -11.28 17.80 -5.68
CA LYS A 85 -9.99 17.23 -6.09
C LYS A 85 -9.62 16.11 -5.13
N TYR A 86 -9.29 14.94 -5.66
CA TYR A 86 -8.92 13.77 -4.87
C TYR A 86 -7.66 13.10 -5.42
N VAL A 87 -6.88 12.52 -4.52
CA VAL A 87 -5.78 11.61 -4.84
C VAL A 87 -6.19 10.22 -4.36
N CYS A 88 -6.14 9.23 -5.25
CA CYS A 88 -6.73 7.92 -5.03
C CYS A 88 -5.72 6.80 -5.26
N ASN A 89 -5.71 5.79 -4.39
CA ASN A 89 -5.00 4.55 -4.66
C ASN A 89 -5.61 3.83 -5.88
N LYS A 90 -4.76 3.36 -6.80
CA LYS A 90 -5.22 2.70 -8.03
C LYS A 90 -6.04 1.44 -7.79
N ALA A 91 -5.84 0.74 -6.67
CA ALA A 91 -6.61 -0.46 -6.36
C ALA A 91 -8.13 -0.20 -6.26
N ILE A 92 -8.54 1.07 -6.06
CA ILE A 92 -9.96 1.45 -6.05
C ILE A 92 -10.60 1.36 -7.45
N LEU A 93 -9.78 1.36 -8.51
CA LEU A 93 -10.21 1.58 -9.90
C LEU A 93 -10.49 0.32 -10.71
N LYS A 94 -10.61 -0.80 -10.11
CA LYS A 94 -10.43 -2.11 -10.74
C LYS A 94 -11.09 -2.36 -12.11
N GLU A 95 -12.03 -1.57 -12.66
CA GLU A 95 -12.56 -1.95 -13.99
C GLU A 95 -13.14 -0.86 -14.91
N LYS A 96 -13.45 0.36 -14.48
CA LYS A 96 -14.23 1.30 -15.35
C LYS A 96 -13.90 2.79 -15.24
N GLY A 97 -12.72 3.16 -14.86
CA GLY A 97 -12.40 4.58 -14.58
C GLY A 97 -13.13 5.11 -13.34
N ILE A 98 -12.52 6.10 -12.66
CA ILE A 98 -13.07 6.62 -11.40
C ILE A 98 -14.35 7.42 -11.66
N GLN A 99 -15.43 7.04 -10.99
CA GLN A 99 -16.57 7.91 -10.82
C GLN A 99 -16.55 8.54 -9.42
N LEU A 100 -16.94 9.82 -9.33
CA LEU A 100 -16.99 10.55 -8.05
C LEU A 100 -17.80 9.80 -6.97
N LYS A 101 -18.86 9.07 -7.36
CA LYS A 101 -19.66 8.26 -6.44
C LYS A 101 -18.83 7.15 -5.77
N ASP A 102 -17.89 6.57 -6.50
CA ASP A 102 -17.04 5.48 -5.99
C ASP A 102 -15.97 6.02 -5.05
N ILE A 103 -15.38 7.19 -5.40
CA ILE A 103 -14.46 7.91 -4.53
C ILE A 103 -15.12 8.25 -3.19
N LYS A 104 -16.35 8.78 -3.23
CA LYS A 104 -17.08 9.23 -2.03
C LYS A 104 -17.39 8.11 -1.03
N LYS A 105 -17.41 6.86 -1.44
CA LYS A 105 -17.54 5.71 -0.52
C LYS A 105 -16.36 5.59 0.44
N TYR A 106 -15.17 6.00 0.00
CA TYR A 106 -13.93 5.87 0.76
C TYR A 106 -13.52 7.17 1.47
N VAL A 107 -14.16 8.30 1.14
CA VAL A 107 -13.89 9.57 1.82
C VAL A 107 -14.72 9.66 3.09
N ASN A 108 -14.11 9.41 4.22
CA ASN A 108 -14.77 9.54 5.50
C ASN A 108 -14.78 11.00 5.97
N LYS A 109 -15.94 11.65 5.95
CA LYS A 109 -16.09 13.09 6.25
C LYS A 109 -15.99 13.44 7.74
N LYS A 110 -16.06 12.45 8.65
CA LYS A 110 -16.31 12.71 10.08
C LYS A 110 -15.25 12.16 11.04
N SER A 111 -14.22 11.50 10.59
CA SER A 111 -13.35 10.79 11.52
C SER A 111 -11.93 11.30 11.51
N ASN A 112 -11.32 11.22 12.66
CA ASN A 112 -9.92 11.48 12.84
C ASN A 112 -9.09 10.42 12.08
N TYR A 113 -8.15 10.88 11.30
CA TYR A 113 -7.16 10.01 10.67
C TYR A 113 -6.14 9.54 11.70
N LYS A 114 -5.82 8.26 11.70
CA LYS A 114 -4.70 7.74 12.50
C LYS A 114 -3.40 8.38 12.03
N THR A 115 -2.60 8.87 12.96
CA THR A 115 -1.31 9.48 12.66
C THR A 115 -0.21 8.41 12.59
N PHE A 116 0.66 8.53 11.60
CA PHE A 116 1.83 7.68 11.42
C PHE A 116 3.09 8.53 11.30
N SER A 117 4.20 8.02 11.75
CA SER A 117 5.51 8.64 11.51
C SER A 117 5.90 8.60 10.03
N SER A 118 6.75 9.53 9.60
CA SER A 118 7.32 9.53 8.24
C SER A 118 7.94 8.17 7.85
N LYS A 119 8.63 7.52 8.80
CA LYS A 119 9.23 6.21 8.59
C LYS A 119 8.22 5.10 8.37
N GLU A 120 7.09 5.14 9.05
CA GLU A 120 6.00 4.19 8.85
C GLU A 120 5.34 4.40 7.50
N LEU A 121 4.97 5.64 7.16
CA LEU A 121 4.35 5.96 5.87
C LEU A 121 5.25 5.59 4.70
N THR A 122 6.52 5.98 4.70
CA THR A 122 7.45 5.66 3.60
C THR A 122 7.76 4.16 3.46
N SER A 123 7.45 3.36 4.47
CA SER A 123 7.59 1.90 4.43
C SER A 123 6.25 1.17 4.38
N MET A 124 5.13 1.89 4.34
CA MET A 124 3.79 1.32 4.44
C MET A 124 3.57 0.20 3.41
N PHE A 125 3.07 -0.93 3.87
CA PHE A 125 2.89 -2.13 3.07
C PHE A 125 4.15 -2.63 2.35
N SER A 126 5.34 -2.24 2.80
CA SER A 126 6.54 -2.98 2.43
C SER A 126 6.65 -4.29 3.23
N TYR A 127 7.38 -5.26 2.70
CA TYR A 127 7.70 -6.49 3.44
C TYR A 127 8.25 -6.19 4.85
N LYS A 128 9.14 -5.18 4.98
CA LYS A 128 9.72 -4.73 6.25
C LYS A 128 8.67 -4.16 7.22
N TYR A 129 7.67 -3.46 6.72
CA TYR A 129 6.57 -2.94 7.54
C TYR A 129 5.71 -4.07 8.08
N MET A 130 5.24 -4.96 7.18
CA MET A 130 4.36 -6.06 7.52
C MET A 130 5.05 -7.12 8.41
N SER A 131 6.37 -7.29 8.29
CA SER A 131 7.14 -8.21 9.13
C SER A 131 7.12 -7.88 10.63
N LYS A 132 6.67 -6.69 11.01
CA LYS A 132 6.47 -6.31 12.42
C LYS A 132 5.20 -6.93 13.01
N PHE A 133 4.22 -7.28 12.18
CA PHE A 133 2.95 -7.82 12.62
C PHE A 133 3.09 -9.19 13.28
N LYS A 134 2.34 -9.41 14.35
CA LYS A 134 2.35 -10.67 15.10
C LYS A 134 1.94 -11.85 14.22
N SER A 135 0.89 -11.67 13.42
CA SER A 135 0.41 -12.70 12.49
C SER A 135 1.41 -12.98 11.37
N PHE A 136 2.15 -11.97 10.88
CA PHE A 136 3.21 -12.19 9.90
C PHE A 136 4.35 -13.03 10.49
N LYS A 137 4.77 -12.76 11.72
CA LYS A 137 5.78 -13.57 12.44
C LYS A 137 5.32 -15.00 12.66
N LYS A 138 4.03 -15.21 12.98
CA LYS A 138 3.44 -16.55 13.09
C LYS A 138 3.46 -17.28 11.75
N MET A 139 3.16 -16.58 10.66
CA MET A 139 3.24 -17.14 9.30
C MET A 139 4.68 -17.56 8.98
N LEU A 140 5.67 -16.71 9.23
CA LEU A 140 7.10 -17.07 9.02
C LEU A 140 7.52 -18.28 9.84
N SER A 141 7.08 -18.37 11.09
CA SER A 141 7.37 -19.51 11.96
C SER A 141 6.73 -20.80 11.42
N PHE A 142 5.49 -20.72 10.95
CA PHE A 142 4.80 -21.85 10.32
C PHE A 142 5.50 -22.32 9.05
N VAL A 143 5.91 -21.37 8.18
CA VAL A 143 6.65 -21.66 6.96
C VAL A 143 7.98 -22.34 7.28
N LYS A 144 8.81 -21.75 8.13
CA LYS A 144 10.12 -22.32 8.52
C LYS A 144 10.02 -23.72 9.10
N LYS A 145 8.97 -24.02 9.85
CA LYS A 145 8.76 -25.34 10.47
C LYS A 145 8.35 -26.41 9.47
N ASN A 146 7.63 -26.04 8.42
CA ASN A 146 6.93 -27.00 7.57
C ASN A 146 7.45 -27.05 6.13
N TYR A 147 8.21 -26.03 5.68
CA TYR A 147 8.61 -25.84 4.30
C TYR A 147 10.06 -25.37 4.18
N TYR A 148 10.71 -25.76 3.09
CA TYR A 148 12.04 -25.29 2.73
C TYR A 148 11.91 -24.06 1.81
N LEU A 149 11.52 -22.90 2.38
CA LEU A 149 11.38 -21.65 1.64
C LEU A 149 12.45 -20.66 2.10
N ASP A 150 13.08 -20.00 1.13
CA ASP A 150 14.01 -18.92 1.37
C ASP A 150 13.28 -17.57 1.49
N GLU A 151 14.04 -16.51 1.74
CA GLU A 151 13.48 -15.16 1.85
C GLU A 151 12.88 -14.66 0.52
N LYS A 152 13.39 -15.12 -0.62
CA LYS A 152 12.90 -14.76 -1.95
C LYS A 152 11.51 -15.34 -2.17
N ASP A 153 11.30 -16.60 -1.82
CA ASP A 153 10.00 -17.26 -1.93
C ASP A 153 8.95 -16.57 -1.04
N ILE A 154 9.34 -16.21 0.18
CA ILE A 154 8.45 -15.48 1.10
C ILE A 154 8.08 -14.10 0.54
N ARG A 155 9.01 -13.41 -0.14
CA ARG A 155 8.73 -12.14 -0.82
C ARG A 155 7.81 -12.32 -2.02
N VAL A 156 7.92 -13.41 -2.77
CA VAL A 156 7.01 -13.77 -3.85
C VAL A 156 5.61 -13.99 -3.29
N PHE A 157 5.48 -14.80 -2.23
CA PHE A 157 4.20 -15.01 -1.54
C PHE A 157 3.60 -13.69 -1.02
N TYR A 158 4.41 -12.85 -0.41
CA TYR A 158 4.01 -11.52 0.05
C TYR A 158 3.41 -10.69 -1.10
N LYS A 159 4.13 -10.59 -2.22
CA LYS A 159 3.76 -9.75 -3.36
C LYS A 159 2.51 -10.26 -4.09
N TYR A 160 2.36 -11.56 -4.22
CA TYR A 160 1.33 -12.16 -5.08
C TYR A 160 0.15 -12.78 -4.33
N VAL A 161 0.25 -12.90 -3.01
CA VAL A 161 -0.85 -13.44 -2.17
C VAL A 161 -1.31 -12.38 -1.15
N ILE A 162 -0.41 -11.89 -0.30
CA ILE A 162 -0.80 -10.99 0.80
C ILE A 162 -1.28 -9.63 0.29
N ILE A 163 -0.53 -8.98 -0.58
CA ILE A 163 -0.89 -7.64 -1.09
C ILE A 163 -2.16 -7.66 -1.94
N PRO A 164 -2.37 -8.59 -2.90
CA PRO A 164 -3.63 -8.68 -3.63
C PRO A 164 -4.84 -8.92 -2.71
N TYR A 165 -4.71 -9.80 -1.73
CA TYR A 165 -5.80 -10.04 -0.77
C TYR A 165 -6.08 -8.81 0.10
N LEU A 166 -5.05 -8.10 0.56
CA LEU A 166 -5.23 -6.82 1.25
C LEU A 166 -6.03 -5.83 0.40
N ASN A 167 -5.67 -5.68 -0.88
CA ASN A 167 -6.39 -4.79 -1.79
C ASN A 167 -7.85 -5.23 -1.96
N ASP A 168 -8.12 -6.53 -2.10
CA ASP A 168 -9.48 -7.06 -2.21
C ASP A 168 -10.32 -6.79 -0.95
N VAL A 169 -9.71 -6.89 0.25
CA VAL A 169 -10.37 -6.54 1.51
C VAL A 169 -10.60 -5.03 1.62
N GLN A 170 -9.66 -4.19 1.19
CA GLN A 170 -9.79 -2.74 1.22
C GLN A 170 -10.98 -2.23 0.39
N ILE A 171 -11.24 -2.85 -0.76
CA ILE A 171 -12.35 -2.48 -1.66
C ILE A 171 -13.63 -3.30 -1.42
N ASP A 172 -13.62 -4.14 -0.39
CA ASP A 172 -14.71 -5.08 -0.08
C ASP A 172 -15.13 -5.95 -1.27
N ASN A 173 -14.13 -6.51 -1.96
CA ASN A 173 -14.35 -7.38 -3.12
C ASN A 173 -15.14 -8.64 -2.68
N PRO A 174 -16.31 -8.94 -3.27
CA PRO A 174 -17.11 -10.10 -2.87
C PRO A 174 -16.41 -11.44 -3.13
N THR A 175 -15.47 -11.50 -4.06
CA THR A 175 -14.70 -12.72 -4.39
C THR A 175 -13.34 -12.80 -3.69
N LYS A 176 -13.10 -11.97 -2.67
CA LYS A 176 -11.79 -11.88 -2.00
C LYS A 176 -11.27 -13.21 -1.44
N GLU A 177 -12.15 -14.04 -0.88
CA GLU A 177 -11.77 -15.34 -0.33
C GLU A 177 -11.38 -16.33 -1.43
N ASP A 178 -12.14 -16.38 -2.52
CA ASP A 178 -11.83 -17.21 -3.69
C ASP A 178 -10.53 -16.77 -4.36
N ASN A 179 -10.29 -15.47 -4.45
CA ASN A 179 -9.05 -14.91 -4.98
C ASN A 179 -7.86 -15.26 -4.09
N LEU A 180 -8.01 -15.21 -2.76
CA LEU A 180 -6.98 -15.64 -1.82
C LEU A 180 -6.64 -17.11 -2.02
N SER A 181 -7.66 -17.98 -2.08
CA SER A 181 -7.48 -19.41 -2.31
C SER A 181 -6.73 -19.68 -3.62
N LYS A 182 -7.19 -19.10 -4.74
CA LYS A 182 -6.56 -19.24 -6.06
C LYS A 182 -5.12 -18.73 -6.09
N ASN A 183 -4.84 -17.62 -5.40
CA ASN A 183 -3.48 -17.08 -5.34
C ASN A 183 -2.55 -17.98 -4.50
N ILE A 184 -3.05 -18.58 -3.42
CA ILE A 184 -2.28 -19.58 -2.67
C ILE A 184 -1.96 -20.78 -3.57
N ASP A 185 -2.96 -21.33 -4.28
CA ASP A 185 -2.78 -22.48 -5.19
C ASP A 185 -1.76 -22.19 -6.30
N LYS A 186 -1.74 -20.94 -6.79
CA LYS A 186 -0.85 -20.55 -7.89
C LYS A 186 0.60 -20.31 -7.48
N TYR A 187 0.80 -19.76 -6.29
CA TYR A 187 2.12 -19.25 -5.87
C TYR A 187 2.75 -20.00 -4.71
N PHE A 188 2.07 -21.05 -4.23
CA PHE A 188 2.55 -21.81 -3.08
C PHE A 188 2.16 -23.29 -3.14
N GLU A 189 3.15 -24.18 -3.06
CA GLU A 189 2.91 -25.61 -2.90
C GLU A 189 2.70 -25.96 -1.43
N TYR A 190 1.50 -26.36 -1.08
CA TYR A 190 1.14 -26.75 0.29
C TYR A 190 1.01 -28.29 0.41
N LYS A 191 1.34 -28.82 1.59
CA LYS A 191 1.37 -30.26 1.84
C LYS A 191 -0.02 -30.93 1.76
N ASN A 192 -1.06 -30.21 2.15
CA ASN A 192 -2.46 -30.69 2.19
C ASN A 192 -3.41 -29.52 2.47
N GLU A 193 -4.72 -29.75 2.35
CA GLU A 193 -5.76 -28.75 2.59
C GLU A 193 -5.73 -28.13 4.00
N LYS A 194 -5.35 -28.90 5.03
CA LYS A 194 -5.20 -28.36 6.39
C LYS A 194 -4.13 -27.26 6.45
N HIS A 195 -3.04 -27.44 5.71
CA HIS A 195 -1.98 -26.42 5.60
C HIS A 195 -2.44 -25.23 4.77
N LYS A 196 -3.20 -25.43 3.69
CA LYS A 196 -3.80 -24.35 2.91
C LYS A 196 -4.71 -23.49 3.78
N ASN A 197 -5.64 -24.10 4.50
CA ASN A 197 -6.54 -23.39 5.41
C ASN A 197 -5.76 -22.63 6.49
N LYS A 198 -4.69 -23.21 7.02
CA LYS A 198 -3.81 -22.54 7.96
C LYS A 198 -3.11 -21.31 7.35
N PHE A 199 -2.70 -21.38 6.09
CA PHE A 199 -2.18 -20.20 5.38
C PHE A 199 -3.24 -19.11 5.21
N MET A 200 -4.45 -19.47 4.79
CA MET A 200 -5.56 -18.52 4.68
C MET A 200 -5.81 -17.79 5.99
N ASP A 201 -5.89 -18.51 7.11
CA ASP A 201 -6.07 -17.93 8.44
C ASP A 201 -4.94 -16.97 8.83
N LEU A 202 -3.69 -17.35 8.54
CA LEU A 202 -2.53 -16.53 8.83
C LEU A 202 -2.52 -15.24 8.00
N VAL A 203 -2.88 -15.31 6.71
CA VAL A 203 -3.01 -14.15 5.83
C VAL A 203 -4.12 -13.23 6.32
N LYS A 204 -5.30 -13.77 6.66
CA LYS A 204 -6.41 -13.01 7.26
C LYS A 204 -5.97 -12.30 8.54
N GLY A 205 -5.23 -13.00 9.40
CA GLY A 205 -4.68 -12.41 10.62
C GLY A 205 -3.70 -11.25 10.35
N ILE A 206 -2.91 -11.32 9.27
CA ILE A 206 -2.03 -10.23 8.85
C ILE A 206 -2.85 -9.01 8.42
N ILE A 207 -3.91 -9.23 7.65
CA ILE A 207 -4.77 -8.15 7.17
C ILE A 207 -5.50 -7.46 8.32
N ASN A 208 -5.93 -8.19 9.35
CA ASN A 208 -6.59 -7.61 10.52
C ASN A 208 -5.66 -6.66 11.33
N GLU A 209 -4.34 -6.82 11.22
CA GLU A 209 -3.35 -5.93 11.80
C GLU A 209 -3.01 -4.72 10.90
N ALA A 210 -3.37 -4.77 9.61
CA ALA A 210 -3.03 -3.74 8.64
C ALA A 210 -3.92 -2.50 8.75
N PRO A 211 -3.42 -1.31 8.40
CA PRO A 211 -4.24 -0.12 8.23
C PRO A 211 -5.36 -0.32 7.22
N MET A 212 -6.58 0.07 7.56
CA MET A 212 -7.77 -0.08 6.71
C MET A 212 -8.30 1.27 6.25
N TRP A 213 -8.62 1.42 4.97
CA TRP A 213 -9.15 2.66 4.39
C TRP A 213 -10.47 3.08 5.02
N LYS A 214 -11.38 2.11 5.21
CA LYS A 214 -12.69 2.33 5.85
C LYS A 214 -12.61 2.82 7.30
N TYR A 215 -11.43 2.72 7.93
CA TYR A 215 -11.16 3.16 9.30
C TYR A 215 -10.10 4.24 9.38
N ASN A 216 -9.83 4.97 8.29
CA ASN A 216 -8.86 6.08 8.24
C ASN A 216 -7.47 5.69 8.77
N GLY A 217 -6.98 4.53 8.39
CA GLY A 217 -5.67 4.02 8.78
C GLY A 217 -5.63 3.23 10.08
N TYR A 218 -6.73 3.11 10.83
CA TYR A 218 -6.80 2.16 11.94
C TYR A 218 -6.98 0.74 11.42
N SER A 219 -6.49 -0.24 12.17
CA SER A 219 -6.68 -1.66 11.85
C SER A 219 -8.01 -2.20 12.39
N GLU A 220 -8.44 -3.38 11.93
CA GLU A 220 -9.62 -4.07 12.46
C GLU A 220 -9.47 -4.35 13.97
N ILE A 221 -8.27 -4.80 14.40
CA ILE A 221 -7.96 -5.06 15.81
C ILE A 221 -8.06 -3.81 16.67
N GLU A 222 -7.63 -2.65 16.17
CA GLU A 222 -7.75 -1.38 16.90
C GLU A 222 -9.20 -0.93 17.03
N LYS A 223 -10.00 -1.16 15.99
CA LYS A 223 -11.43 -0.90 16.01
C LYS A 223 -12.15 -1.77 17.05
N GLU A 224 -11.88 -3.07 17.07
CA GLU A 224 -12.47 -3.99 18.05
C GLU A 224 -12.14 -3.61 19.50
N LYS A 225 -10.97 -3.00 19.73
CA LYS A 225 -10.56 -2.48 21.04
C LYS A 225 -11.15 -1.11 21.39
N GLY A 226 -12.03 -0.55 20.56
CA GLY A 226 -12.65 0.76 20.80
C GLY A 226 -11.74 1.96 20.63
N ILE A 227 -10.53 1.80 20.07
CA ILE A 227 -9.55 2.88 19.93
C ILE A 227 -9.98 3.91 18.87
N VAL A 228 -10.90 3.55 17.99
CA VAL A 228 -11.31 4.36 16.81
C VAL A 228 -12.37 5.40 17.13
N TRP A 229 -13.02 5.37 18.30
CA TRP A 229 -14.28 6.06 18.54
C TRP A 229 -14.22 7.18 19.59
N ASN A 230 -13.07 7.71 19.89
CA ASN A 230 -13.06 8.96 20.64
C ASN A 230 -13.56 10.08 19.73
N LYS A 231 -14.77 10.49 20.03
CA LYS A 231 -15.59 11.52 19.36
C LYS A 231 -14.89 12.86 19.25
#